data_692cb0c66175b9cbcf41c84db5fb90e5
#
_entry.id   692cb0c66175b9cbcf41c84db5fb90e5
#
_cell.length_a   1.000
_cell.length_b   1.000
_cell.length_c   1.000
_cell.angle_alpha   90.00
_cell.angle_beta   90.00
_cell.angle_gamma   90.00
#
_symmetry.space_group_name_H-M   'P 1'
#
loop_
_entity.id
_entity.type
_entity.pdbx_description
1 polymer ?
#
loop_
_entity_poly.entity_id
_entity_poly.type
_entity_poly.pdbx_seq_one_letter_code
_entity_poly.pdbx_strand_id
1 'polypeptide(L)'
;MKQMQIVHPNYIHQVWDKIETFFDRAMGAGTDDYNVDQLKMLLTEGKQTLFVFVEDEKIIGALSAEVINYPNNRVVHTSAVGGKGIFDENTIKQYEDWGRSQGATKIRAFAKDAQARLYKIKMGFNVVTNVVEKNI
;
A
#
# COMPACT_ATOMS: atom_id res chain seq x y z
N MET A 1 -20.35 2.96 -1.99
CA MET A 1 -19.21 2.79 -2.91
C MET A 1 -17.92 2.95 -2.14
N LYS A 2 -16.96 2.07 -2.36
CA LYS A 2 -15.65 2.15 -1.72
C LYS A 2 -14.80 3.20 -2.41
N GLN A 3 -14.05 3.96 -1.61
CA GLN A 3 -13.15 5.00 -2.13
C GLN A 3 -11.82 4.96 -1.42
N MET A 4 -10.76 5.30 -2.14
CA MET A 4 -9.45 5.60 -1.56
C MET A 4 -9.32 7.09 -1.36
N GLN A 5 -8.80 7.49 -0.21
CA GLN A 5 -8.55 8.89 0.12
C GLN A 5 -7.11 9.04 0.62
N ILE A 6 -6.41 10.04 0.10
CA ILE A 6 -5.06 10.38 0.58
C ILE A 6 -5.21 11.12 1.92
N VAL A 7 -4.35 10.75 2.87
CA VAL A 7 -4.25 11.45 4.15
C VAL A 7 -2.95 12.27 4.14
N HIS A 8 -3.09 13.59 4.27
CA HIS A 8 -1.94 14.48 4.34
C HIS A 8 -1.09 14.15 5.59
N PRO A 9 0.26 14.24 5.52
CA PRO A 9 1.13 13.95 6.67
C PRO A 9 0.72 14.64 7.98
N ASN A 10 0.21 15.86 7.92
CA ASN A 10 -0.23 16.61 9.09
C ASN A 10 -1.41 15.97 9.83
N TYR A 11 -2.15 15.07 9.19
CA TYR A 11 -3.33 14.42 9.77
C TYR A 11 -3.11 12.97 10.17
N ILE A 12 -1.89 12.46 10.05
CA ILE A 12 -1.57 11.05 10.36
C ILE A 12 -1.93 10.72 11.83
N HIS A 13 -1.57 11.59 12.76
CA HIS A 13 -1.89 11.36 14.18
C HIS A 13 -3.38 11.26 14.44
N GLN A 14 -4.20 12.00 13.71
CA GLN A 14 -5.65 12.01 13.91
C GLN A 14 -6.34 10.72 13.45
N VAL A 15 -5.78 10.04 12.45
CA VAL A 15 -6.39 8.82 11.90
C VAL A 15 -5.71 7.56 12.40
N TRP A 16 -4.54 7.66 13.03
CA TRP A 16 -3.69 6.51 13.33
C TRP A 16 -4.39 5.43 14.14
N ASP A 17 -5.12 5.81 15.18
CA ASP A 17 -5.85 4.86 16.03
C ASP A 17 -6.88 4.03 15.25
N LYS A 18 -7.39 4.57 14.16
CA LYS A 18 -8.40 3.91 13.32
C LYS A 18 -7.77 2.95 12.30
N ILE A 19 -6.48 3.09 12.01
CA ILE A 19 -5.82 2.35 10.93
C ILE A 19 -4.69 1.45 11.40
N GLU A 20 -4.17 1.67 12.59
CA GLU A 20 -3.01 0.95 13.12
C GLU A 20 -3.16 -0.57 13.03
N THR A 21 -4.32 -1.10 13.39
CA THR A 21 -4.57 -2.54 13.37
C THR A 21 -4.51 -3.14 11.96
N PHE A 22 -4.88 -2.38 10.94
CA PHE A 22 -4.75 -2.86 9.57
C PHE A 22 -3.28 -3.10 9.20
N PHE A 23 -2.41 -2.19 9.59
CA PHE A 23 -0.98 -2.32 9.34
C PHE A 23 -0.33 -3.38 10.23
N ASP A 24 -0.71 -3.49 11.50
CA ASP A 24 -0.21 -4.55 12.39
C ASP A 24 -0.41 -5.95 11.78
N ARG A 25 -1.59 -6.20 11.23
CA ARG A 25 -1.90 -7.48 10.58
C ARG A 25 -1.10 -7.69 9.29
N ALA A 26 -0.80 -6.62 8.58
CA ALA A 26 -0.06 -6.67 7.32
C ALA A 26 1.45 -6.87 7.53
N MET A 27 2.02 -6.31 8.60
CA MET A 27 3.48 -6.32 8.85
C MET A 27 4.07 -7.71 9.04
N GLY A 28 3.29 -8.68 9.46
CA GLY A 28 3.78 -10.05 9.63
C GLY A 28 3.86 -10.87 8.36
N ALA A 29 3.43 -10.32 7.23
CA ALA A 29 3.20 -11.10 6.01
C ALA A 29 4.35 -11.06 4.98
N GLY A 30 5.39 -10.31 5.20
CA GLY A 30 6.46 -10.13 4.21
C GLY A 30 7.83 -9.96 4.84
N THR A 31 8.57 -8.96 4.40
CA THR A 31 9.88 -8.60 4.96
C THR A 31 9.72 -7.90 6.30
N ASP A 32 10.80 -7.84 7.08
CA ASP A 32 10.83 -7.18 8.38
C ASP A 32 11.56 -5.82 8.32
N ASP A 33 11.48 -5.16 7.19
CA ASP A 33 12.23 -3.92 6.92
C ASP A 33 11.83 -2.79 7.86
N TYR A 34 10.59 -2.77 8.33
CA TYR A 34 10.12 -1.82 9.35
C TYR A 34 8.91 -2.39 10.09
N ASN A 35 8.68 -1.86 11.29
CA ASN A 35 7.49 -2.14 12.08
C ASN A 35 6.46 -1.01 11.91
N VAL A 36 5.30 -1.14 12.59
CA VAL A 36 4.19 -0.19 12.46
C VAL A 36 4.58 1.22 12.94
N ASP A 37 5.34 1.34 14.01
CA ASP A 37 5.77 2.64 14.52
C ASP A 37 6.73 3.34 13.55
N GLN A 38 7.62 2.58 12.96
CA GLN A 38 8.55 3.09 11.94
C GLN A 38 7.79 3.49 10.67
N LEU A 39 6.78 2.72 10.27
CA LEU A 39 5.92 3.09 9.15
C LEU A 39 5.21 4.42 9.42
N LYS A 40 4.68 4.59 10.64
CA LYS A 40 4.07 5.85 11.06
C LYS A 40 5.02 7.03 10.90
N MET A 41 6.29 6.86 11.27
CA MET A 41 7.31 7.89 11.09
C MET A 41 7.48 8.26 9.61
N LEU A 42 7.62 7.25 8.74
CA LEU A 42 7.80 7.48 7.30
C LEU A 42 6.61 8.22 6.69
N LEU A 43 5.40 7.89 7.12
CA LEU A 43 4.18 8.57 6.69
C LEU A 43 4.13 10.01 7.19
N THR A 44 4.47 10.22 8.46
CA THR A 44 4.47 11.55 9.08
C THR A 44 5.52 12.47 8.45
N GLU A 45 6.66 11.92 8.06
CA GLU A 45 7.73 12.67 7.39
C GLU A 45 7.47 12.88 5.90
N GLY A 46 6.38 12.33 5.36
CA GLY A 46 6.05 12.45 3.95
C GLY A 46 6.89 11.58 3.02
N LYS A 47 7.66 10.64 3.55
CA LYS A 47 8.48 9.70 2.76
C LYS A 47 7.66 8.62 2.10
N GLN A 48 6.50 8.32 2.66
CA GLN A 48 5.49 7.46 2.06
C GLN A 48 4.14 8.17 2.12
N THR A 49 3.22 7.75 1.28
CA THR A 49 1.87 8.31 1.18
C THR A 49 0.87 7.35 1.80
N LEU A 50 0.02 7.87 2.68
CA LEU A 50 -1.06 7.10 3.30
C LEU A 50 -2.34 7.26 2.51
N PHE A 51 -2.97 6.13 2.20
CA PHE A 51 -4.35 6.06 1.73
C PHE A 51 -5.19 5.34 2.76
N VAL A 52 -6.42 5.81 2.94
CA VAL A 52 -7.45 5.07 3.67
C VAL A 52 -8.53 4.65 2.68
N PHE A 53 -9.11 3.49 2.93
CA PHE A 53 -10.26 3.00 2.17
C PHE A 53 -11.50 3.27 3.00
N VAL A 54 -12.48 3.93 2.39
CA VAL A 54 -13.69 4.36 3.07
C VAL A 54 -14.92 3.78 2.38
N GLU A 55 -15.84 3.25 3.17
CA GLU A 55 -17.15 2.79 2.73
C GLU A 55 -18.18 3.17 3.79
N ASP A 56 -19.26 3.81 3.37
CA ASP A 56 -20.34 4.26 4.28
C ASP A 56 -19.80 5.06 5.47
N GLU A 57 -18.90 6.00 5.19
CA GLU A 57 -18.24 6.88 6.16
C GLU A 57 -17.33 6.16 7.18
N LYS A 58 -17.06 4.87 6.97
CA LYS A 58 -16.17 4.08 7.81
C LYS A 58 -14.87 3.77 7.10
N ILE A 59 -13.76 3.84 7.82
CA ILE A 59 -12.47 3.38 7.33
C ILE A 59 -12.43 1.87 7.42
N ILE A 60 -12.28 1.21 6.26
CA ILE A 60 -12.28 -0.24 6.13
C ILE A 60 -10.90 -0.83 5.80
N GLY A 61 -9.92 0.02 5.58
CA GLY A 61 -8.55 -0.41 5.30
C GLY A 61 -7.61 0.76 5.14
N ALA A 62 -6.34 0.43 5.00
CA ALA A 62 -5.28 1.42 4.80
C ALA A 62 -4.18 0.85 3.89
N LEU A 63 -3.49 1.75 3.20
CA LEU A 63 -2.40 1.41 2.30
C LEU A 63 -1.31 2.47 2.40
N SER A 64 -0.06 2.03 2.46
CA SER A 64 1.11 2.90 2.39
C SER A 64 1.86 2.63 1.10
N ALA A 65 2.21 3.68 0.39
CA ALA A 65 2.91 3.60 -0.89
C ALA A 65 4.09 4.55 -0.95
N GLU A 66 5.11 4.14 -1.67
CA GLU A 66 6.32 4.92 -1.92
C GLU A 66 6.56 5.00 -3.43
N VAL A 67 6.93 6.17 -3.92
CA VAL A 67 7.31 6.32 -5.33
C VAL A 67 8.83 6.18 -5.44
N ILE A 68 9.28 5.21 -6.23
CA ILE A 68 10.70 4.89 -6.39
C ILE A 68 11.10 5.14 -7.84
N ASN A 69 12.19 5.88 -8.02
CA ASN A 69 12.76 6.13 -9.33
C ASN A 69 13.91 5.16 -9.61
N TYR A 70 13.74 4.39 -10.68
CA TYR A 70 14.81 3.59 -11.26
C TYR A 70 15.20 4.19 -12.61
N PRO A 71 16.36 3.87 -13.16
CA PRO A 71 16.77 4.40 -14.48
C PRO A 71 15.74 4.19 -15.59
N ASN A 72 15.07 3.04 -15.60
CA ASN A 72 14.12 2.69 -16.66
C ASN A 72 12.65 2.83 -16.23
N ASN A 73 12.37 2.93 -14.93
CA ASN A 73 11.00 2.88 -14.43
C ASN A 73 10.81 3.82 -13.25
N ARG A 74 9.68 4.49 -13.20
CA ARG A 74 9.18 5.11 -11.99
C ARG A 74 8.04 4.24 -11.45
N VAL A 75 8.18 3.76 -10.22
CA VAL A 75 7.33 2.70 -9.67
C VAL A 75 6.64 3.17 -8.40
N VAL A 76 5.34 2.92 -8.30
CA VAL A 76 4.64 2.96 -7.02
C VAL A 76 4.87 1.63 -6.33
N HIS A 77 5.60 1.64 -5.22
CA HIS A 77 5.78 0.46 -4.38
C HIS A 77 4.75 0.47 -3.25
N THR A 78 3.89 -0.53 -3.22
CA THR A 78 2.93 -0.73 -2.13
C THR A 78 3.68 -1.35 -0.96
N SER A 79 3.93 -0.56 0.07
CA SER A 79 4.75 -0.98 1.21
C SER A 79 3.97 -1.80 2.22
N ALA A 80 2.72 -1.42 2.45
CA ALA A 80 1.83 -2.13 3.39
C ALA A 80 0.38 -1.88 2.97
N VAL A 81 -0.44 -2.89 3.10
CA VAL A 81 -1.87 -2.79 2.81
C VAL A 81 -2.63 -3.74 3.73
N GLY A 82 -3.69 -3.27 4.34
CA GLY A 82 -4.53 -4.08 5.21
C GLY A 82 -6.00 -3.69 5.09
N GLY A 83 -6.86 -4.67 5.35
CA GLY A 83 -8.31 -4.55 5.25
C GLY A 83 -8.89 -5.65 4.37
N LYS A 84 -10.16 -5.98 4.59
CA LYS A 84 -10.85 -7.01 3.81
C LYS A 84 -11.73 -6.36 2.74
N GLY A 85 -11.69 -6.90 1.52
CA GLY A 85 -12.57 -6.47 0.45
C GLY A 85 -12.41 -5.00 0.06
N ILE A 86 -11.21 -4.45 0.22
CA ILE A 86 -10.94 -3.04 -0.01
C ILE A 86 -10.75 -2.70 -1.49
N PHE A 87 -10.30 -3.66 -2.30
CA PHE A 87 -10.11 -3.46 -3.72
C PHE A 87 -11.33 -3.90 -4.52
N ASP A 88 -11.92 -2.96 -5.23
CA ASP A 88 -12.92 -3.18 -6.27
C ASP A 88 -12.49 -2.39 -7.52
N GLU A 89 -13.30 -2.40 -8.56
CA GLU A 89 -12.98 -1.65 -9.80
C GLU A 89 -12.71 -0.17 -9.53
N ASN A 90 -13.46 0.44 -8.62
CA ASN A 90 -13.31 1.85 -8.30
C ASN A 90 -12.00 2.15 -7.57
N THR A 91 -11.69 1.40 -6.51
CA THR A 91 -10.47 1.64 -5.73
C THR A 91 -9.22 1.27 -6.50
N ILE A 92 -9.26 0.19 -7.29
CA ILE A 92 -8.14 -0.17 -8.17
C ILE A 92 -7.86 0.97 -9.15
N LYS A 93 -8.91 1.48 -9.80
CA LYS A 93 -8.77 2.60 -10.75
C LYS A 93 -8.23 3.86 -10.06
N GLN A 94 -8.71 4.18 -8.87
CA GLN A 94 -8.23 5.34 -8.12
C GLN A 94 -6.74 5.20 -7.80
N TYR A 95 -6.29 4.03 -7.41
CA TYR A 95 -4.88 3.79 -7.11
C TYR A 95 -4.00 3.90 -8.36
N GLU A 96 -4.44 3.31 -9.46
CA GLU A 96 -3.75 3.41 -10.74
C GLU A 96 -3.68 4.86 -11.25
N ASP A 97 -4.78 5.59 -11.16
CA ASP A 97 -4.85 6.99 -11.58
C ASP A 97 -3.91 7.86 -10.74
N TRP A 98 -3.86 7.61 -9.42
CA TRP A 98 -2.90 8.31 -8.57
C TRP A 98 -1.46 8.01 -8.99
N GLY A 99 -1.14 6.74 -9.24
CA GLY A 99 0.18 6.36 -9.71
C GLY A 99 0.56 7.08 -11.00
N ARG A 100 -0.35 7.15 -11.95
CA ARG A 100 -0.14 7.88 -13.21
C ARG A 100 0.06 9.38 -12.96
N SER A 101 -0.66 9.97 -12.01
CA SER A 101 -0.51 11.37 -11.62
C SER A 101 0.87 11.67 -11.05
N GLN A 102 1.54 10.67 -10.47
CA GLN A 102 2.90 10.75 -9.97
C GLN A 102 3.96 10.47 -11.05
N GLY A 103 3.53 10.24 -12.28
CA GLY A 103 4.43 9.88 -13.37
C GLY A 103 4.89 8.43 -13.36
N ALA A 104 4.30 7.60 -12.52
CA ALA A 104 4.65 6.18 -12.46
C ALA A 104 4.01 5.40 -13.59
N THR A 105 4.69 4.34 -14.03
CA THR A 105 4.21 3.43 -15.06
C THR A 105 3.95 2.03 -14.53
N LYS A 106 4.32 1.77 -13.27
CA LYS A 106 4.17 0.44 -12.65
C LYS A 106 3.78 0.59 -11.20
N ILE A 107 3.02 -0.39 -10.72
CA ILE A 107 2.74 -0.60 -9.30
C ILE A 107 3.35 -1.94 -8.93
N ARG A 108 4.10 -1.99 -7.84
CA ARG A 108 4.71 -3.22 -7.32
C ARG A 108 4.37 -3.43 -5.86
N ALA A 109 4.41 -4.69 -5.44
CA ALA A 109 4.29 -5.09 -4.05
C ALA A 109 5.09 -6.37 -3.83
N PHE A 110 5.62 -6.55 -2.62
CA PHE A 110 6.08 -7.86 -2.20
C PHE A 110 4.86 -8.65 -1.72
N ALA A 111 4.71 -9.88 -2.20
CA ALA A 111 3.54 -10.68 -1.89
C ALA A 111 3.92 -12.16 -1.77
N LYS A 112 3.33 -12.83 -0.78
CA LYS A 112 3.40 -14.30 -0.70
C LYS A 112 2.57 -14.90 -1.83
N ASP A 113 2.79 -16.18 -2.13
CA ASP A 113 2.17 -16.86 -3.28
C ASP A 113 0.65 -16.69 -3.32
N ALA A 114 -0.03 -16.86 -2.18
CA ALA A 114 -1.48 -16.72 -2.12
C ALA A 114 -1.95 -15.30 -2.44
N GLN A 115 -1.25 -14.29 -1.93
CA GLN A 115 -1.55 -12.88 -2.22
C GLN A 115 -1.23 -12.54 -3.68
N ALA A 116 -0.13 -13.05 -4.20
CA ALA A 116 0.26 -12.83 -5.60
C ALA A 116 -0.80 -13.39 -6.55
N ARG A 117 -1.33 -14.58 -6.28
CA ARG A 117 -2.43 -15.16 -7.06
C ARG A 117 -3.68 -14.29 -7.02
N LEU A 118 -4.02 -13.78 -5.84
CA LEU A 118 -5.19 -12.92 -5.67
C LEU A 118 -5.03 -11.61 -6.45
N TYR A 119 -3.86 -10.98 -6.37
CA TYR A 119 -3.57 -9.75 -7.10
C TYR A 119 -3.60 -9.96 -8.61
N LYS A 120 -3.09 -11.10 -9.07
CA LYS A 120 -3.15 -11.45 -10.49
C LYS A 120 -4.60 -11.55 -10.99
N ILE A 121 -5.44 -12.26 -10.25
CA ILE A 121 -6.83 -12.51 -10.66
C ILE A 121 -7.66 -11.23 -10.57
N LYS A 122 -7.55 -10.48 -9.48
CA LYS A 122 -8.41 -9.32 -9.22
C LYS A 122 -7.91 -8.02 -9.82
N MET A 123 -6.60 -7.85 -9.94
CA MET A 123 -6.00 -6.54 -10.24
C MET A 123 -5.07 -6.55 -11.46
N GLY A 124 -4.89 -7.70 -12.09
CA GLY A 124 -4.06 -7.79 -13.28
C GLY A 124 -2.55 -7.74 -13.01
N PHE A 125 -2.10 -8.02 -11.79
CA PHE A 125 -0.68 -8.11 -11.49
C PHE A 125 -0.05 -9.37 -12.09
N ASN A 126 1.26 -9.29 -12.36
CA ASN A 126 2.07 -10.43 -12.76
C ASN A 126 3.23 -10.61 -11.79
N VAL A 127 3.60 -11.84 -11.51
CA VAL A 127 4.82 -12.14 -10.76
C VAL A 127 6.01 -11.94 -11.69
N VAL A 128 6.89 -10.98 -11.35
CA VAL A 128 8.03 -10.61 -12.22
C VAL A 128 9.36 -11.16 -11.73
N THR A 129 9.49 -11.42 -10.42
CA THR A 129 10.72 -11.95 -9.82
C THR A 129 10.43 -12.46 -8.42
N ASN A 130 11.43 -13.06 -7.80
CA ASN A 130 11.37 -13.49 -6.40
C ASN A 130 12.35 -12.68 -5.57
N VAL A 131 12.00 -12.45 -4.30
CA VAL A 131 12.91 -11.91 -3.30
C VAL A 131 13.47 -13.07 -2.51
N VAL A 132 14.79 -13.22 -2.49
CA VAL A 132 15.48 -14.20 -1.67
C VAL A 132 16.35 -13.48 -0.64
N GLU A 133 16.40 -14.04 0.57
CA GLU A 133 17.03 -13.36 1.70
C GLU A 133 17.86 -14.33 2.52
N LYS A 134 18.94 -13.83 3.08
CA LYS A 134 19.79 -14.58 4.01
C LYS A 134 20.25 -13.65 5.12
N ASN A 135 20.05 -14.07 6.36
CA ASN A 135 20.62 -13.36 7.50
C ASN A 135 22.14 -13.58 7.57
N ILE A 136 22.85 -12.52 7.89
CA ILE A 136 24.32 -12.55 8.03
C ILE A 136 24.76 -12.06 9.39
#